data_adb1411b1948721493746abda13fb436
#
_entry.id   adb1411b1948721493746abda13fb436
#
_cell.length_a   1.000
_cell.length_b   1.000
_cell.length_c   1.000
_cell.angle_alpha   90.00
_cell.angle_beta   90.00
_cell.angle_gamma   90.00
#
_symmetry.space_group_name_H-M   'P 1'
#
loop_
_entity.id
_entity.type
_entity.pdbx_description
1 polymer ?
#
loop_
_entity_poly.entity_id
_entity_poly.type
_entity_poly.pdbx_seq_one_letter_code
_entity_poly.pdbx_strand_id
1 'polypeptide(L)'
;SAIREKEELLKDVETLDSLKLNVLEHHSRRLVSLDDVGIRYGEAAPLLEHFSLEICRGDRIALSGKNGCGKTSLMKLILGEDIPHTGEIWTAGGLAVSYISQDTSYLSGTLSELAAGYGISEPLLFTVLRKLGLERAQFEKRIEDYSEGQKKKVLLAKSLCEPAHLFLWDEPLNFIDIFSRMQLEKLLLTFQPAMLFVEHDRAFREKIATRIIEL
;
A
#
# COMPACT_ATOMS: atom_id res chain seq x y z
N SER A 1 5.64 -33.38 17.69
CA SER A 1 6.36 -32.46 16.88
C SER A 1 5.68 -32.15 15.57
N ALA A 2 5.67 -33.00 14.54
CA ALA A 2 5.03 -32.70 13.24
C ALA A 2 3.51 -32.43 13.33
N ILE A 3 2.80 -33.03 14.26
CA ILE A 3 1.37 -32.77 14.48
C ILE A 3 1.15 -31.39 15.09
N ARG A 4 2.01 -31.00 16.05
CA ARG A 4 1.94 -29.64 16.63
C ARG A 4 2.30 -28.54 15.65
N GLU A 5 3.33 -28.75 14.80
CA GLU A 5 3.68 -27.82 13.73
C GLU A 5 2.52 -27.68 12.72
N LYS A 6 1.86 -28.78 12.39
CA LYS A 6 0.70 -28.77 11.49
C LYS A 6 -0.53 -28.08 12.12
N GLU A 7 -0.73 -28.26 13.42
CA GLU A 7 -1.79 -27.56 14.17
C GLU A 7 -1.50 -26.08 14.36
N GLU A 8 -0.24 -25.69 14.56
CA GLU A 8 0.18 -24.29 14.59
C GLU A 8 0.03 -23.64 13.21
N LEU A 9 0.47 -24.31 12.14
CA LEU A 9 0.25 -23.87 10.76
C LEU A 9 -1.22 -23.74 10.40
N LEU A 10 -2.08 -24.68 10.84
CA LEU A 10 -3.53 -24.60 10.63
C LEU A 10 -4.16 -23.46 11.44
N LYS A 11 -3.72 -23.24 12.68
CA LYS A 11 -4.15 -22.08 13.47
C LYS A 11 -3.69 -20.76 12.87
N ASP A 12 -2.49 -20.71 12.32
CA ASP A 12 -1.99 -19.54 11.60
C ASP A 12 -2.77 -19.27 10.31
N VAL A 13 -3.18 -20.31 9.59
CA VAL A 13 -4.07 -20.22 8.41
C VAL A 13 -5.45 -19.70 8.79
N GLU A 14 -6.07 -20.25 9.85
CA GLU A 14 -7.38 -19.81 10.34
C GLU A 14 -7.35 -18.38 10.88
N THR A 15 -6.22 -17.96 11.46
CA THR A 15 -6.08 -16.59 11.97
C THR A 15 -5.81 -15.55 10.89
N LEU A 16 -5.23 -15.91 9.74
CA LEU A 16 -5.08 -15.01 8.59
C LEU A 16 -6.42 -14.72 7.89
N ASP A 17 -7.34 -15.67 7.87
CA ASP A 17 -8.71 -15.47 7.37
C ASP A 17 -9.49 -14.40 8.17
N SER A 18 -9.01 -14.00 9.35
CA SER A 18 -9.62 -12.97 10.21
C SER A 18 -9.07 -11.55 9.97
N LEU A 19 -8.08 -11.36 9.06
CA LEU A 19 -7.62 -10.03 8.70
C LEU A 19 -8.73 -9.27 7.98
N LYS A 20 -8.98 -8.04 8.46
CA LYS A 20 -9.92 -7.12 7.84
C LYS A 20 -9.17 -5.89 7.35
N LEU A 21 -9.56 -5.42 6.18
CA LEU A 21 -9.15 -4.12 5.68
C LEU A 21 -10.23 -3.10 6.05
N ASN A 22 -9.84 -2.01 6.68
CA ASN A 22 -10.78 -0.97 7.07
C ASN A 22 -10.99 0.02 5.93
N VAL A 23 -11.86 -0.35 4.99
CA VAL A 23 -12.24 0.48 3.85
C VAL A 23 -13.35 1.42 4.26
N LEU A 24 -13.04 2.72 4.26
CA LEU A 24 -14.04 3.77 4.47
C LEU A 24 -14.81 4.03 3.18
N GLU A 25 -16.12 4.18 3.29
CA GLU A 25 -16.96 4.58 2.17
C GLU A 25 -17.08 6.10 2.11
N HIS A 26 -16.62 6.70 1.02
CA HIS A 26 -16.79 8.13 0.77
C HIS A 26 -18.15 8.39 0.13
N HIS A 27 -18.79 9.52 0.48
CA HIS A 27 -20.08 9.91 -0.12
C HIS A 27 -19.97 10.20 -1.64
N SER A 28 -18.80 10.68 -2.10
CA SER A 28 -18.53 10.87 -3.52
C SER A 28 -18.10 9.55 -4.16
N ARG A 29 -18.67 9.23 -5.32
CA ARG A 29 -18.21 8.09 -6.12
C ARG A 29 -16.81 8.31 -6.67
N ARG A 30 -16.54 9.53 -7.20
CA ARG A 30 -15.23 9.93 -7.70
C ARG A 30 -14.35 10.38 -6.54
N LEU A 31 -13.18 9.78 -6.40
CA LEU A 31 -12.25 10.06 -5.32
C LEU A 31 -11.11 10.96 -5.75
N VAL A 32 -10.57 10.73 -6.97
CA VAL A 32 -9.46 11.49 -7.56
C VAL A 32 -9.75 11.71 -9.04
N SER A 33 -9.42 12.88 -9.53
CA SER A 33 -9.43 13.20 -10.96
C SER A 33 -8.14 13.93 -11.33
N LEU A 34 -7.45 13.41 -12.32
CA LEU A 34 -6.29 14.03 -12.96
C LEU A 34 -6.68 14.41 -14.37
N ASP A 35 -6.46 15.66 -14.77
CA ASP A 35 -6.78 16.13 -16.11
C ASP A 35 -5.56 16.79 -16.75
N ASP A 36 -5.11 16.19 -17.86
CA ASP A 36 -3.97 16.63 -18.65
C ASP A 36 -2.68 16.90 -17.82
N VAL A 37 -2.41 16.03 -16.86
CA VAL A 37 -1.30 16.19 -15.92
C VAL A 37 0.03 15.86 -16.58
N GLY A 38 0.98 16.76 -16.44
CA GLY A 38 2.39 16.55 -16.75
C GLY A 38 3.26 16.73 -15.50
N ILE A 39 4.32 15.95 -15.39
CA ILE A 39 5.29 16.04 -14.28
C ILE A 39 6.70 16.21 -14.86
N ARG A 40 7.40 17.25 -14.40
CA ARG A 40 8.79 17.54 -14.77
C ARG A 40 9.53 18.13 -13.58
N TYR A 41 10.76 17.69 -13.36
CA TYR A 41 11.66 18.25 -12.35
C TYR A 41 12.73 19.10 -13.01
N GLY A 42 12.67 20.42 -12.75
CA GLY A 42 13.64 21.38 -13.29
C GLY A 42 13.71 21.35 -14.83
N GLU A 43 14.93 21.32 -15.36
CA GLU A 43 15.21 21.29 -16.79
C GLU A 43 15.27 19.85 -17.38
N ALA A 44 14.98 18.84 -16.57
CA ALA A 44 14.99 17.45 -17.03
C ALA A 44 13.87 17.17 -18.04
N ALA A 45 14.00 16.07 -18.78
CA ALA A 45 12.91 15.58 -19.62
C ALA A 45 11.66 15.29 -18.78
N PRO A 46 10.45 15.52 -19.31
CA PRO A 46 9.23 15.21 -18.59
C PRO A 46 9.17 13.73 -18.21
N LEU A 47 8.76 13.45 -16.98
CA LEU A 47 8.47 12.09 -16.52
C LEU A 47 7.10 11.63 -17.01
N LEU A 48 6.14 12.54 -17.08
CA LEU A 48 4.77 12.31 -17.47
C LEU A 48 4.25 13.49 -18.28
N GLU A 49 3.49 13.22 -19.33
CA GLU A 49 2.87 14.24 -20.18
C GLU A 49 1.44 13.82 -20.53
N HIS A 50 0.56 14.80 -20.54
CA HIS A 50 -0.84 14.64 -20.98
C HIS A 50 -1.57 13.43 -20.35
N PHE A 51 -1.38 13.24 -19.05
CA PHE A 51 -1.94 12.10 -18.33
C PHE A 51 -3.28 12.47 -17.69
N SER A 52 -4.30 11.72 -17.99
CA SER A 52 -5.62 11.86 -17.38
C SER A 52 -6.06 10.54 -16.76
N LEU A 53 -6.61 10.61 -15.55
CA LEU A 53 -7.06 9.45 -14.78
C LEU A 53 -8.19 9.84 -13.85
N GLU A 54 -9.22 9.02 -13.78
CA GLU A 54 -10.25 9.11 -12.75
C GLU A 54 -10.19 7.85 -11.88
N ILE A 55 -10.18 8.01 -10.55
CA ILE A 55 -10.27 6.92 -9.58
C ILE A 55 -11.60 7.05 -8.86
N CYS A 56 -12.42 6.02 -8.97
CA CYS A 56 -13.71 5.91 -8.31
C CYS A 56 -13.68 4.85 -7.20
N ARG A 57 -14.70 4.87 -6.35
CA ARG A 57 -14.90 3.81 -5.35
C ARG A 57 -14.91 2.44 -6.04
N GLY A 58 -14.21 1.47 -5.47
CA GLY A 58 -14.11 0.11 -5.98
C GLY A 58 -13.12 -0.10 -7.13
N ASP A 59 -12.52 0.96 -7.67
CA ASP A 59 -11.47 0.83 -8.68
C ASP A 59 -10.19 0.30 -8.03
N ARG A 60 -9.57 -0.71 -8.65
CA ARG A 60 -8.23 -1.18 -8.32
C ARG A 60 -7.37 -1.06 -9.56
N ILE A 61 -6.62 0.02 -9.63
CA ILE A 61 -5.86 0.43 -10.81
C ILE A 61 -4.40 0.09 -10.62
N ALA A 62 -3.86 -0.75 -11.51
CA ALA A 62 -2.43 -1.01 -11.58
C ALA A 62 -1.76 -0.02 -12.53
N LEU A 63 -0.73 0.67 -12.04
CA LEU A 63 0.18 1.45 -12.87
C LEU A 63 1.32 0.56 -13.34
N SER A 64 1.55 0.50 -14.63
CA SER A 64 2.64 -0.21 -15.27
C SER A 64 3.52 0.77 -16.02
N GLY A 65 4.77 0.41 -16.23
CA GLY A 65 5.73 1.25 -16.95
C GLY A 65 7.15 1.04 -16.44
N LYS A 66 8.10 1.62 -17.17
CA LYS A 66 9.52 1.54 -16.82
C LYS A 66 9.83 2.25 -15.51
N ASN A 67 10.90 1.83 -14.84
CA ASN A 67 11.41 2.56 -13.68
C ASN A 67 11.77 3.99 -14.08
N GLY A 68 11.39 4.97 -13.24
CA GLY A 68 11.63 6.38 -13.50
C GLY A 68 10.63 7.04 -14.47
N CYS A 69 9.51 6.39 -14.82
CA CYS A 69 8.46 6.99 -15.66
C CYS A 69 7.43 7.84 -14.90
N GLY A 70 7.65 8.10 -13.61
CA GLY A 70 6.81 9.01 -12.84
C GLY A 70 5.74 8.36 -11.97
N LYS A 71 5.70 7.04 -11.83
CA LYS A 71 4.68 6.32 -11.00
C LYS A 71 4.67 6.81 -9.55
N THR A 72 5.82 6.86 -8.92
CA THR A 72 5.96 7.35 -7.53
C THR A 72 5.61 8.84 -7.42
N SER A 73 6.06 9.67 -8.36
CA SER A 73 5.71 11.10 -8.39
C SER A 73 4.22 11.34 -8.55
N LEU A 74 3.55 10.53 -9.35
CA LEU A 74 2.09 10.57 -9.51
C LEU A 74 1.36 10.25 -8.19
N MET A 75 1.79 9.22 -7.46
CA MET A 75 1.23 8.90 -6.15
C MET A 75 1.44 10.03 -5.15
N LYS A 76 2.62 10.62 -5.12
CA LYS A 76 2.93 11.77 -4.24
C LYS A 76 2.09 13.00 -4.59
N LEU A 77 1.84 13.24 -5.87
CA LEU A 77 0.94 14.31 -6.31
C LEU A 77 -0.50 14.08 -5.79
N ILE A 78 -1.00 12.85 -5.86
CA ILE A 78 -2.33 12.48 -5.32
C ILE A 78 -2.38 12.67 -3.79
N LEU A 79 -1.26 12.41 -3.09
CA LEU A 79 -1.14 12.65 -1.64
C LEU A 79 -1.15 14.13 -1.26
N GLY A 80 -1.05 15.03 -2.24
CA GLY A 80 -0.99 16.47 -2.00
C GLY A 80 0.42 17.00 -1.70
N GLU A 81 1.46 16.21 -1.99
CA GLU A 81 2.83 16.71 -1.92
C GLU A 81 3.10 17.74 -3.01
N ASP A 82 4.03 18.66 -2.74
CA ASP A 82 4.43 19.72 -3.69
C ASP A 82 5.30 19.14 -4.82
N ILE A 83 4.63 18.53 -5.79
CA ILE A 83 5.23 17.96 -6.99
C ILE A 83 5.03 18.93 -8.15
N PRO A 84 6.12 19.39 -8.83
CA PRO A 84 6.01 20.25 -10.00
C PRO A 84 5.19 19.58 -11.10
N HIS A 85 4.07 20.18 -11.47
CA HIS A 85 3.16 19.61 -12.45
C HIS A 85 2.43 20.67 -13.27
N THR A 86 1.92 20.24 -14.42
CA THR A 86 0.95 20.96 -15.25
C THR A 86 -0.38 20.20 -15.20
N GLY A 87 -1.45 20.79 -15.72
CA GLY A 87 -2.77 20.21 -15.69
C GLY A 87 -3.46 20.39 -14.34
N GLU A 88 -4.57 19.70 -14.16
CA GLU A 88 -5.39 19.85 -12.97
C GLU A 88 -5.48 18.54 -12.18
N ILE A 89 -5.48 18.65 -10.85
CA ILE A 89 -5.74 17.57 -9.93
C ILE A 89 -6.87 17.95 -8.98
N TRP A 90 -7.82 17.05 -8.85
CA TRP A 90 -8.90 17.16 -7.88
C TRP A 90 -8.98 15.91 -7.02
N THR A 91 -9.17 16.10 -5.72
CA THR A 91 -9.43 15.04 -4.76
C THR A 91 -10.71 15.33 -3.98
N ALA A 92 -11.47 14.28 -3.66
CA ALA A 92 -12.70 14.42 -2.88
C ALA A 92 -12.41 15.01 -1.50
N GLY A 93 -13.28 15.88 -1.03
CA GLY A 93 -13.14 16.53 0.28
C GLY A 93 -13.10 15.50 1.43
N GLY A 94 -12.13 15.63 2.33
CA GLY A 94 -11.96 14.73 3.46
C GLY A 94 -11.49 13.32 3.07
N LEU A 95 -10.88 13.15 1.91
CA LEU A 95 -10.36 11.85 1.46
C LEU A 95 -9.23 11.39 2.39
N ALA A 96 -9.44 10.26 3.06
CA ALA A 96 -8.41 9.58 3.82
C ALA A 96 -7.65 8.61 2.90
N VAL A 97 -6.33 8.78 2.83
CA VAL A 97 -5.45 7.97 1.97
C VAL A 97 -4.46 7.21 2.82
N SER A 98 -4.32 5.91 2.57
CA SER A 98 -3.26 5.08 3.14
C SER A 98 -2.19 4.83 2.09
N TYR A 99 -0.94 5.15 2.42
CA TYR A 99 0.17 5.11 1.49
C TYR A 99 1.28 4.16 1.95
N ILE A 100 1.67 3.26 1.06
CA ILE A 100 2.91 2.47 1.19
C ILE A 100 3.92 3.05 0.21
N SER A 101 4.97 3.68 0.76
CA SER A 101 6.08 4.23 -0.02
C SER A 101 7.06 3.15 -0.46
N GLN A 102 7.73 3.38 -1.58
CA GLN A 102 8.86 2.56 -1.99
C GLN A 102 10.06 2.77 -1.06
N ASP A 103 10.31 4.00 -0.65
CA ASP A 103 11.36 4.35 0.31
C ASP A 103 10.94 4.00 1.73
N THR A 104 11.83 3.31 2.45
CA THR A 104 11.68 2.92 3.86
C THR A 104 12.63 3.63 4.80
N SER A 105 13.54 4.45 4.29
CA SER A 105 14.66 5.05 5.03
C SER A 105 14.23 6.00 6.17
N TYR A 106 13.01 6.53 6.09
CA TYR A 106 12.46 7.43 7.11
C TYR A 106 11.90 6.70 8.34
N LEU A 107 11.72 5.38 8.26
CA LEU A 107 11.20 4.59 9.37
C LEU A 107 12.20 4.53 10.51
N SER A 108 11.77 4.93 11.70
CA SER A 108 12.59 4.98 12.90
C SER A 108 11.77 4.75 14.16
N GLY A 109 12.44 4.52 15.27
CA GLY A 109 11.81 4.34 16.55
C GLY A 109 11.35 2.91 16.80
N THR A 110 10.49 2.73 17.78
CA THR A 110 9.86 1.45 18.11
C THR A 110 8.56 1.26 17.36
N LEU A 111 8.07 0.02 17.28
CA LEU A 111 6.75 -0.25 16.72
C LEU A 111 5.63 0.44 17.52
N SER A 112 5.78 0.56 18.85
CA SER A 112 4.83 1.29 19.69
C SER A 112 4.79 2.78 19.38
N GLU A 113 5.96 3.40 19.18
CA GLU A 113 6.08 4.80 18.77
C GLU A 113 5.46 5.03 17.37
N LEU A 114 5.69 4.12 16.45
CA LEU A 114 5.09 4.16 15.12
C LEU A 114 3.57 4.06 15.20
N ALA A 115 3.04 3.12 15.96
CA ALA A 115 1.59 2.96 16.14
C ALA A 115 0.96 4.24 16.72
N ALA A 116 1.57 4.81 17.76
CA ALA A 116 1.12 6.07 18.38
C ALA A 116 1.17 7.24 17.40
N GLY A 117 2.25 7.36 16.62
CA GLY A 117 2.44 8.43 15.63
C GLY A 117 1.39 8.43 14.51
N TYR A 118 0.92 7.26 14.10
CA TYR A 118 -0.11 7.11 13.08
C TYR A 118 -1.52 6.90 13.63
N GLY A 119 -1.69 6.91 14.96
CA GLY A 119 -3.00 6.71 15.58
C GLY A 119 -3.58 5.30 15.35
N ILE A 120 -2.72 4.29 15.19
CA ILE A 120 -3.13 2.89 15.01
C ILE A 120 -3.09 2.14 16.36
N SER A 121 -3.99 1.18 16.50
CA SER A 121 -3.97 0.25 17.65
C SER A 121 -2.68 -0.56 17.65
N GLU A 122 -1.86 -0.45 18.70
CA GLU A 122 -0.63 -1.24 18.88
C GLU A 122 -0.90 -2.75 18.87
N PRO A 123 -1.88 -3.28 19.61
CA PRO A 123 -2.20 -4.71 19.55
C PRO A 123 -2.59 -5.20 18.15
N LEU A 124 -3.31 -4.37 17.39
CA LEU A 124 -3.67 -4.69 16.02
C LEU A 124 -2.44 -4.72 15.11
N LEU A 125 -1.58 -3.70 15.19
CA LEU A 125 -0.32 -3.65 14.43
C LEU A 125 0.54 -4.88 14.70
N PHE A 126 0.72 -5.25 15.97
CA PHE A 126 1.51 -6.40 16.37
C PHE A 126 0.90 -7.71 15.85
N THR A 127 -0.41 -7.84 15.91
CA THR A 127 -1.12 -9.01 15.35
C THR A 127 -0.89 -9.13 13.86
N VAL A 128 -1.05 -8.06 13.11
CA VAL A 128 -0.85 -8.05 11.64
C VAL A 128 0.61 -8.36 11.29
N LEU A 129 1.57 -7.76 12.00
CA LEU A 129 3.01 -8.03 11.78
C LEU A 129 3.37 -9.50 12.03
N ARG A 130 2.84 -10.11 13.09
CA ARG A 130 3.03 -11.55 13.34
C ARG A 130 2.47 -12.39 12.18
N LYS A 131 1.30 -12.03 11.68
CA LYS A 131 0.67 -12.72 10.53
C LYS A 131 1.47 -12.55 9.24
N LEU A 132 2.15 -11.42 9.06
CA LEU A 132 3.08 -11.20 7.95
C LEU A 132 4.47 -11.84 8.19
N GLY A 133 4.63 -12.60 9.27
CA GLY A 133 5.85 -13.34 9.55
C GLY A 133 7.00 -12.51 10.12
N LEU A 134 6.73 -11.38 10.76
CA LEU A 134 7.76 -10.67 11.51
C LEU A 134 8.15 -11.50 12.73
N GLU A 135 9.45 -11.80 12.84
CA GLU A 135 9.99 -12.62 13.93
C GLU A 135 9.83 -11.95 15.29
N ARG A 136 9.52 -12.73 16.31
CA ARG A 136 9.26 -12.25 17.68
C ARG A 136 10.40 -11.36 18.22
N ALA A 137 11.64 -11.71 17.94
CA ALA A 137 12.81 -10.94 18.38
C ALA A 137 12.85 -9.51 17.81
N GLN A 138 12.18 -9.24 16.68
CA GLN A 138 12.17 -7.92 16.06
C GLN A 138 11.25 -6.94 16.78
N PHE A 139 10.22 -7.42 17.50
CA PHE A 139 9.27 -6.54 18.20
C PHE A 139 9.90 -5.67 19.27
N GLU A 140 11.05 -6.08 19.82
CA GLU A 140 11.79 -5.34 20.85
C GLU A 140 12.90 -4.45 20.28
N LYS A 141 13.16 -4.54 18.98
CA LYS A 141 14.21 -3.76 18.31
C LYS A 141 13.66 -2.47 17.73
N ARG A 142 14.56 -1.53 17.49
CA ARG A 142 14.25 -0.30 16.76
C ARG A 142 14.13 -0.59 15.27
N ILE A 143 13.23 0.11 14.59
CA ILE A 143 12.94 -0.12 13.16
C ILE A 143 14.15 0.21 12.29
N GLU A 144 15.02 1.13 12.71
CA GLU A 144 16.28 1.44 12.02
C GLU A 144 17.18 0.20 11.83
N ASP A 145 17.08 -0.76 12.74
CA ASP A 145 17.88 -2.00 12.74
C ASP A 145 17.22 -3.13 11.93
N TYR A 146 16.07 -2.87 11.34
CA TYR A 146 15.35 -3.85 10.52
C TYR A 146 15.99 -3.99 9.13
N SER A 147 15.90 -5.19 8.57
CA SER A 147 16.19 -5.39 7.14
C SER A 147 15.16 -4.66 6.27
N GLU A 148 15.48 -4.42 5.00
CA GLU A 148 14.54 -3.81 4.04
C GLU A 148 13.23 -4.61 3.95
N GLY A 149 13.30 -5.95 3.95
CA GLY A 149 12.12 -6.79 3.93
C GLY A 149 11.25 -6.63 5.17
N GLN A 150 11.86 -6.49 6.34
CA GLN A 150 11.15 -6.25 7.60
C GLN A 150 10.50 -4.85 7.63
N LYS A 151 11.21 -3.83 7.14
CA LYS A 151 10.64 -2.47 6.99
C LYS A 151 9.45 -2.45 6.02
N LYS A 152 9.52 -3.19 4.92
CA LYS A 152 8.38 -3.34 3.98
C LYS A 152 7.18 -3.99 4.66
N LYS A 153 7.37 -5.01 5.49
CA LYS A 153 6.31 -5.62 6.29
C LYS A 153 5.68 -4.62 7.26
N VAL A 154 6.48 -3.75 7.87
CA VAL A 154 5.97 -2.69 8.75
C VAL A 154 5.07 -1.73 8.00
N LEU A 155 5.47 -1.26 6.83
CA LEU A 155 4.64 -0.37 6.00
C LEU A 155 3.34 -1.04 5.54
N LEU A 156 3.41 -2.30 5.13
CA LEU A 156 2.23 -3.06 4.75
C LEU A 156 1.27 -3.24 5.93
N ALA A 157 1.79 -3.65 7.09
CA ALA A 157 1.00 -3.79 8.31
C ALA A 157 0.36 -2.47 8.74
N LYS A 158 1.11 -1.37 8.66
CA LYS A 158 0.58 -0.02 8.92
C LYS A 158 -0.62 0.28 8.02
N SER A 159 -0.48 0.09 6.71
CA SER A 159 -1.58 0.33 5.76
C SER A 159 -2.80 -0.55 6.02
N LEU A 160 -2.60 -1.82 6.38
CA LEU A 160 -3.68 -2.74 6.72
C LEU A 160 -4.41 -2.35 8.02
N CYS A 161 -3.76 -1.59 8.89
CA CYS A 161 -4.35 -1.09 10.14
C CYS A 161 -5.01 0.29 10.00
N GLU A 162 -4.74 1.02 8.92
CA GLU A 162 -5.28 2.37 8.72
C GLU A 162 -6.66 2.33 8.06
N PRO A 163 -7.68 3.04 8.63
CA PRO A 163 -8.91 3.27 7.90
C PRO A 163 -8.67 4.27 6.77
N ALA A 164 -9.07 3.94 5.55
CA ALA A 164 -8.88 4.81 4.40
C ALA A 164 -9.96 4.63 3.33
N HIS A 165 -10.17 5.69 2.54
CA HIS A 165 -11.02 5.68 1.35
C HIS A 165 -10.25 5.21 0.12
N LEU A 166 -8.95 5.51 0.06
CA LEU A 166 -8.06 5.21 -1.06
C LEU A 166 -6.73 4.64 -0.55
N PHE A 167 -6.26 3.57 -1.16
CA PHE A 167 -4.99 2.93 -0.86
C PHE A 167 -4.03 3.16 -2.03
N LEU A 168 -2.89 3.80 -1.75
CA LEU A 168 -1.81 4.00 -2.71
C LEU A 168 -0.63 3.10 -2.30
N TRP A 169 -0.36 2.06 -3.08
CA TRP A 169 0.66 1.07 -2.76
C TRP A 169 1.76 1.04 -3.82
N ASP A 170 2.95 1.47 -3.43
CA ASP A 170 4.13 1.51 -4.30
C ASP A 170 5.04 0.30 -4.00
N GLU A 171 4.91 -0.76 -4.80
CA GLU A 171 5.63 -2.03 -4.68
C GLU A 171 5.51 -2.68 -3.29
N PRO A 172 4.30 -2.94 -2.80
CA PRO A 172 4.09 -3.43 -1.43
C PRO A 172 4.54 -4.87 -1.21
N LEU A 173 4.65 -5.68 -2.27
CA LEU A 173 4.90 -7.12 -2.16
C LEU A 173 6.37 -7.50 -2.18
N ASN A 174 7.29 -6.55 -2.31
CA ASN A 174 8.71 -6.84 -2.22
C ASN A 174 9.03 -7.47 -0.87
N PHE A 175 9.70 -8.63 -0.89
CA PHE A 175 10.08 -9.43 0.28
C PHE A 175 8.91 -10.08 1.05
N ILE A 176 7.72 -10.10 0.49
CA ILE A 176 6.57 -10.82 1.05
C ILE A 176 6.55 -12.25 0.51
N ASP A 177 6.40 -13.23 1.40
CA ASP A 177 6.32 -14.64 1.02
C ASP A 177 5.03 -14.96 0.24
N ILE A 178 5.05 -16.08 -0.49
CA ILE A 178 3.93 -16.47 -1.35
C ILE A 178 2.63 -16.66 -0.56
N PHE A 179 2.72 -17.20 0.65
CA PHE A 179 1.55 -17.44 1.48
C PHE A 179 0.89 -16.14 1.94
N SER A 180 1.68 -15.18 2.45
CA SER A 180 1.20 -13.86 2.82
C SER A 180 0.63 -13.10 1.62
N ARG A 181 1.25 -13.25 0.44
CA ARG A 181 0.74 -12.68 -0.81
C ARG A 181 -0.65 -13.21 -1.17
N MET A 182 -0.86 -14.53 -1.08
CA MET A 182 -2.17 -15.14 -1.33
C MET A 182 -3.24 -14.63 -0.37
N GLN A 183 -2.90 -14.41 0.89
CA GLN A 183 -3.81 -13.85 1.89
C GLN A 183 -4.16 -12.39 1.58
N LEU A 184 -3.19 -11.60 1.13
CA LEU A 184 -3.44 -10.23 0.67
C LEU A 184 -4.35 -10.18 -0.56
N GLU A 185 -4.14 -11.06 -1.53
CA GLU A 185 -5.01 -11.17 -2.70
C GLU A 185 -6.46 -11.45 -2.28
N LYS A 186 -6.67 -12.42 -1.39
CA LYS A 186 -7.99 -12.75 -0.85
C LYS A 186 -8.63 -11.56 -0.13
N LEU A 187 -7.85 -10.85 0.68
CA LEU A 187 -8.29 -9.67 1.41
C LEU A 187 -8.76 -8.56 0.45
N LEU A 188 -7.97 -8.25 -0.56
CA LEU A 188 -8.27 -7.22 -1.54
C LEU A 188 -9.50 -7.56 -2.39
N LEU A 189 -9.65 -8.82 -2.78
CA LEU A 189 -10.82 -9.28 -3.53
C LEU A 189 -12.10 -9.30 -2.68
N THR A 190 -11.97 -9.55 -1.39
CA THR A 190 -13.11 -9.56 -0.45
C THR A 190 -13.60 -8.14 -0.14
N PHE A 191 -12.69 -7.22 0.20
CA PHE A 191 -13.03 -5.87 0.64
C PHE A 191 -13.14 -4.85 -0.48
N GLN A 192 -12.58 -5.15 -1.65
CA GLN A 192 -12.63 -4.33 -2.86
C GLN A 192 -12.33 -2.84 -2.61
N PRO A 193 -11.18 -2.51 -1.99
CA PRO A 193 -10.82 -1.12 -1.73
C PRO A 193 -10.59 -0.35 -3.03
N ALA A 194 -10.81 0.95 -3.01
CA ALA A 194 -10.28 1.81 -4.06
C ALA A 194 -8.76 1.87 -3.92
N MET A 195 -8.03 1.54 -4.98
CA MET A 195 -6.57 1.43 -4.98
C MET A 195 -5.96 1.98 -6.27
N LEU A 196 -4.77 2.56 -6.09
CA LEU A 196 -3.78 2.75 -7.14
C LEU A 196 -2.49 2.08 -6.68
N PHE A 197 -1.97 1.12 -7.45
CA PHE A 197 -0.80 0.36 -7.02
C PHE A 197 0.18 0.10 -8.16
N VAL A 198 1.44 -0.04 -7.77
CA VAL A 198 2.54 -0.44 -8.63
C VAL A 198 3.03 -1.80 -8.15
N GLU A 199 3.03 -2.78 -9.04
CA GLU A 199 3.61 -4.10 -8.81
C GLU A 199 4.16 -4.68 -10.11
N HIS A 200 5.29 -5.39 -9.99
CA HIS A 200 5.92 -6.06 -11.13
C HIS A 200 5.40 -7.48 -11.34
N ASP A 201 4.79 -8.08 -10.32
CA ASP A 201 4.18 -9.41 -10.41
C ASP A 201 2.95 -9.37 -11.31
N ARG A 202 3.07 -9.99 -12.48
CA ARG A 202 2.00 -10.01 -13.48
C ARG A 202 0.75 -10.72 -12.96
N ALA A 203 0.92 -11.86 -12.30
CA ALA A 203 -0.21 -12.65 -11.80
C ALA A 203 -1.01 -11.87 -10.75
N PHE A 204 -0.34 -11.15 -9.85
CA PHE A 204 -0.99 -10.27 -8.88
C PHE A 204 -1.75 -9.14 -9.57
N ARG A 205 -1.12 -8.44 -10.52
CA ARG A 205 -1.78 -7.36 -11.27
C ARG A 205 -3.04 -7.84 -11.98
N GLU A 206 -2.95 -8.93 -12.72
CA GLU A 206 -4.08 -9.49 -13.47
C GLU A 206 -5.22 -9.96 -12.56
N LYS A 207 -4.90 -10.47 -11.38
CA LYS A 207 -5.88 -10.97 -10.42
C LYS A 207 -6.58 -9.83 -9.65
N ILE A 208 -5.86 -8.79 -9.27
CA ILE A 208 -6.35 -7.73 -8.39
C ILE A 208 -6.89 -6.53 -9.16
N ALA A 209 -6.23 -6.13 -10.25
CA ALA A 209 -6.58 -4.91 -10.96
C ALA A 209 -7.93 -4.99 -11.67
N THR A 210 -8.73 -3.95 -11.52
CA THR A 210 -9.90 -3.70 -12.38
C THR A 210 -9.51 -3.05 -13.70
N ARG A 211 -8.42 -2.26 -13.70
CA ARG A 211 -7.78 -1.66 -14.87
C ARG A 211 -6.27 -1.67 -14.73
N ILE A 212 -5.57 -1.80 -15.86
CA ILE A 212 -4.11 -1.64 -15.95
C ILE A 212 -3.84 -0.45 -16.84
N ILE A 213 -3.05 0.50 -16.35
CA ILE A 213 -2.68 1.72 -17.07
C ILE A 213 -1.16 1.70 -17.28
N GLU A 214 -0.77 1.84 -18.53
CA GLU A 214 0.62 1.92 -18.95
C GLU A 214 1.05 3.38 -19.00
N LEU A 215 2.21 3.71 -18.36
CA LEU A 215 2.83 5.04 -18.40
C LEU A 215 4.03 5.06 -19.35
#